data_25aa8a939bf1ebce47171a68c33d282e
#
_entry.id   25aa8a939bf1ebce47171a68c33d282e
#
_cell.length_a   1.000
_cell.length_b   1.000
_cell.length_c   1.000
_cell.angle_alpha   90.00
_cell.angle_beta   90.00
_cell.angle_gamma   90.00
#
_symmetry.space_group_name_H-M   'P 1'
#
loop_
_entity.id
_entity.type
_entity.pdbx_description
1 polymer ?
#
loop_
_entity_poly.entity_id
_entity_poly.type
_entity_poly.pdbx_seq_one_letter_code
_entity_poly.pdbx_strand_id
1 'polypeptide(L)'
;MIKIDETHPHVVAYRAGVKDLSNARATLAKRKNALNDATQKYMAQKGTPRSKLDLEADKVLSASGYSVDWISPEKLQELTSEVEVMERVVQRQQNTVSELRTRYSAAICQQPDVQQRSIAIQKRIASACAELAAANQGEVDFFDELHAVDVSPCFRPMRVSAVGLASDPNSIATFHRKEIKTYCPQAVA
;
A
#
# COMPACT_ATOMS: atom_id res chain seq x y z
N MET A 1 13.77 16.17 1.21
CA MET A 1 13.69 14.77 0.73
C MET A 1 14.18 13.88 1.85
N ILE A 2 13.45 12.79 2.16
CA ILE A 2 13.89 11.82 3.19
C ILE A 2 15.09 11.06 2.62
N LYS A 3 16.21 11.03 3.35
CA LYS A 3 17.38 10.21 3.00
C LYS A 3 17.16 8.81 3.57
N ILE A 4 17.11 7.81 2.70
CA ILE A 4 16.95 6.42 3.10
C ILE A 4 18.33 5.81 3.23
N ASP A 5 18.62 5.20 4.37
CA ASP A 5 19.84 4.40 4.54
C ASP A 5 19.68 3.09 3.77
N GLU A 6 20.31 3.04 2.60
CA GLU A 6 20.28 1.91 1.68
C GLU A 6 20.95 0.65 2.25
N THR A 7 21.78 0.81 3.29
CA THR A 7 22.50 -0.31 3.93
C THR A 7 21.72 -0.94 5.07
N HIS A 8 20.65 -0.29 5.52
CA HIS A 8 19.84 -0.80 6.62
C HIS A 8 19.23 -2.17 6.29
N PRO A 9 19.36 -3.19 7.16
CA PRO A 9 18.95 -4.57 6.84
C PRO A 9 17.49 -4.70 6.37
N HIS A 10 16.57 -3.94 6.94
CA HIS A 10 15.16 -3.97 6.52
C HIS A 10 14.92 -3.31 5.16
N VAL A 11 15.75 -2.33 4.75
CA VAL A 11 15.69 -1.71 3.42
C VAL A 11 16.18 -2.71 2.38
N VAL A 12 17.32 -3.36 2.64
CA VAL A 12 17.90 -4.39 1.77
C VAL A 12 16.94 -5.56 1.60
N ALA A 13 16.41 -6.10 2.70
CA ALA A 13 15.47 -7.22 2.68
C ALA A 13 14.18 -6.90 1.91
N TYR A 14 13.60 -5.72 2.11
CA TYR A 14 12.40 -5.30 1.39
C TYR A 14 12.65 -5.18 -0.11
N ARG A 15 13.75 -4.57 -0.54
CA ARG A 15 14.10 -4.44 -1.97
C ARG A 15 14.36 -5.79 -2.62
N ALA A 16 15.06 -6.69 -1.94
CA ALA A 16 15.24 -8.06 -2.40
C ALA A 16 13.90 -8.77 -2.59
N GLY A 17 13.03 -8.73 -1.58
CA GLY A 17 11.70 -9.32 -1.66
C GLY A 17 10.84 -8.77 -2.80
N VAL A 18 10.88 -7.46 -3.07
CA VAL A 18 10.18 -6.83 -4.21
C VAL A 18 10.72 -7.36 -5.54
N LYS A 19 12.05 -7.51 -5.66
CA LYS A 19 12.68 -8.08 -6.86
C LYS A 19 12.27 -9.53 -7.09
N ASP A 20 12.27 -10.33 -6.04
CA ASP A 20 11.89 -11.76 -6.09
C ASP A 20 10.40 -11.91 -6.47
N LEU A 21 9.52 -11.08 -5.92
CA LEU A 21 8.12 -11.05 -6.31
C LEU A 21 7.94 -10.66 -7.79
N SER A 22 8.71 -9.70 -8.28
CA SER A 22 8.70 -9.32 -9.70
C SER A 22 9.11 -10.47 -10.60
N ASN A 23 10.17 -11.19 -10.24
CA ASN A 23 10.66 -12.38 -10.97
C ASN A 23 9.62 -13.51 -10.97
N ALA A 24 9.00 -13.77 -9.83
CA ALA A 24 7.96 -14.79 -9.73
C ALA A 24 6.73 -14.45 -10.59
N ARG A 25 6.30 -13.19 -10.60
CA ARG A 25 5.21 -12.72 -11.47
C ARG A 25 5.54 -12.87 -12.95
N ALA A 26 6.77 -12.55 -13.35
CA ALA A 26 7.23 -12.73 -14.72
C ALA A 26 7.24 -14.22 -15.13
N THR A 27 7.65 -15.11 -14.22
CA THR A 27 7.61 -16.55 -14.43
C THR A 27 6.17 -17.07 -14.55
N LEU A 28 5.27 -16.62 -13.67
CA LEU A 28 3.85 -16.97 -13.74
C LEU A 28 3.23 -16.52 -15.07
N ALA A 29 3.54 -15.31 -15.54
CA ALA A 29 3.05 -14.81 -16.82
C ALA A 29 3.50 -15.71 -17.99
N LYS A 30 4.78 -16.13 -18.02
CA LYS A 30 5.29 -17.08 -19.02
C LYS A 30 4.56 -18.42 -18.98
N ARG A 31 4.30 -18.97 -17.78
CA ARG A 31 3.57 -20.24 -17.62
C ARG A 31 2.11 -20.12 -18.06
N LYS A 32 1.43 -19.01 -17.74
CA LYS A 32 0.06 -18.73 -18.21
C LYS A 32 -0.01 -18.63 -19.73
N ASN A 33 0.95 -17.98 -20.37
CA ASN A 33 1.01 -17.91 -21.82
C ASN A 33 1.22 -19.31 -22.43
N ALA A 34 2.15 -20.11 -21.89
CA ALA A 34 2.37 -21.47 -22.35
C ALA A 34 1.11 -22.36 -22.18
N LEU A 35 0.38 -22.24 -21.07
CA LEU A 35 -0.87 -22.94 -20.85
C LEU A 35 -1.93 -22.49 -21.86
N ASN A 36 -2.05 -21.19 -22.11
CA ASN A 36 -3.00 -20.64 -23.08
C ASN A 36 -2.73 -21.16 -24.48
N ASP A 37 -1.46 -21.12 -24.93
CA ASP A 37 -1.04 -21.64 -26.26
C ASP A 37 -1.31 -23.15 -26.36
N ALA A 38 -1.00 -23.91 -25.31
CA ALA A 38 -1.30 -25.34 -25.27
C ALA A 38 -2.81 -25.61 -25.32
N THR A 39 -3.61 -24.81 -24.61
CA THR A 39 -5.06 -24.92 -24.60
C THR A 39 -5.65 -24.65 -26.02
N GLN A 40 -5.17 -23.61 -26.68
CA GLN A 40 -5.61 -23.29 -28.03
C GLN A 40 -5.27 -24.42 -29.00
N LYS A 41 -4.04 -24.96 -28.96
CA LYS A 41 -3.63 -26.11 -29.75
C LYS A 41 -4.48 -27.33 -29.45
N TYR A 42 -4.73 -27.66 -28.19
CA TYR A 42 -5.57 -28.77 -27.77
C TYR A 42 -7.01 -28.63 -28.34
N MET A 43 -7.60 -27.44 -28.24
CA MET A 43 -8.95 -27.19 -28.76
C MET A 43 -9.01 -27.33 -30.30
N ALA A 44 -8.00 -26.84 -31.00
CA ALA A 44 -7.90 -27.02 -32.45
C ALA A 44 -7.78 -28.49 -32.87
N GLN A 45 -7.17 -29.33 -32.06
CA GLN A 45 -6.97 -30.76 -32.29
C GLN A 45 -8.21 -31.62 -31.97
N LYS A 46 -9.13 -31.13 -31.13
CA LYS A 46 -10.26 -31.89 -30.57
C LYS A 46 -11.22 -32.47 -31.63
N GLY A 47 -11.17 -32.00 -32.86
CA GLY A 47 -11.97 -32.51 -33.98
C GLY A 47 -11.24 -33.48 -34.95
N THR A 48 -9.95 -33.73 -34.72
CA THR A 48 -9.12 -34.53 -35.63
C THR A 48 -8.95 -35.94 -35.09
N PRO A 49 -9.58 -36.99 -35.68
CA PRO A 49 -9.42 -38.36 -35.22
C PRO A 49 -7.96 -38.81 -35.45
N ARG A 50 -7.34 -39.33 -34.39
CA ARG A 50 -5.99 -39.90 -34.45
C ARG A 50 -6.01 -41.43 -34.25
N SER A 51 -5.20 -42.11 -34.99
CA SER A 51 -5.01 -43.55 -34.81
C SER A 51 -4.15 -43.85 -33.58
N LYS A 52 -4.27 -45.06 -33.04
CA LYS A 52 -3.38 -45.51 -31.95
C LYS A 52 -1.91 -45.48 -32.37
N LEU A 53 -1.61 -45.77 -33.64
CA LEU A 53 -0.27 -45.73 -34.23
C LEU A 53 0.34 -44.31 -34.21
N ASP A 54 -0.47 -43.28 -34.50
CA ASP A 54 0.00 -41.88 -34.45
C ASP A 54 0.36 -41.46 -33.04
N LEU A 55 -0.40 -41.91 -32.03
CA LEU A 55 -0.13 -41.62 -30.62
C LEU A 55 1.14 -42.36 -30.13
N GLU A 56 1.42 -43.57 -30.60
CA GLU A 56 2.65 -44.28 -30.28
C GLU A 56 3.87 -43.66 -30.98
N ALA A 57 3.73 -43.25 -32.25
CA ALA A 57 4.77 -42.54 -32.98
C ALA A 57 5.16 -41.23 -32.27
N ASP A 58 4.17 -40.45 -31.81
CA ASP A 58 4.44 -39.20 -31.06
C ASP A 58 5.18 -39.43 -29.73
N LYS A 59 4.88 -40.53 -29.04
CA LYS A 59 5.61 -40.90 -27.81
C LYS A 59 7.08 -41.21 -28.11
N VAL A 60 7.34 -41.94 -29.19
CA VAL A 60 8.71 -42.28 -29.62
C VAL A 60 9.49 -41.02 -30.02
N LEU A 61 8.85 -40.14 -30.81
CA LEU A 61 9.45 -38.88 -31.25
C LEU A 61 9.76 -37.97 -30.07
N SER A 62 8.81 -37.82 -29.12
CA SER A 62 9.01 -37.03 -27.91
C SER A 62 10.15 -37.60 -27.05
N ALA A 63 10.23 -38.93 -26.90
CA ALA A 63 11.32 -39.59 -26.17
C ALA A 63 12.71 -39.41 -26.84
N SER A 64 12.71 -39.19 -28.17
CA SER A 64 13.90 -38.92 -28.99
C SER A 64 14.25 -37.42 -29.06
N GLY A 65 13.57 -36.57 -28.31
CA GLY A 65 13.85 -35.11 -28.26
C GLY A 65 13.24 -34.28 -29.38
N TYR A 66 12.38 -34.87 -30.23
CA TYR A 66 11.69 -34.14 -31.29
C TYR A 66 10.45 -33.42 -30.73
N SER A 67 10.22 -32.21 -31.21
CA SER A 67 9.01 -31.44 -30.87
C SER A 67 7.78 -32.10 -31.53
N VAL A 68 6.83 -32.51 -30.73
CA VAL A 68 5.54 -33.03 -31.19
C VAL A 68 4.51 -31.91 -31.05
N ASP A 69 3.90 -31.54 -32.16
CA ASP A 69 2.88 -30.45 -32.20
C ASP A 69 1.56 -30.84 -31.54
N TRP A 70 1.43 -32.08 -31.09
CA TRP A 70 0.23 -32.58 -30.41
C TRP A 70 0.27 -32.35 -28.91
N ILE A 71 -0.76 -31.73 -28.37
CA ILE A 71 -0.93 -31.54 -26.92
C ILE A 71 -1.84 -32.65 -26.38
N SER A 72 -1.30 -33.50 -25.49
CA SER A 72 -2.10 -34.48 -24.78
C SER A 72 -2.87 -33.87 -23.61
N PRO A 73 -4.01 -34.51 -23.19
CA PRO A 73 -4.73 -34.07 -21.98
C PRO A 73 -3.85 -34.04 -20.75
N GLU A 74 -2.93 -35.01 -20.60
CA GLU A 74 -1.99 -35.11 -19.46
C GLU A 74 -1.03 -33.93 -19.45
N LYS A 75 -0.52 -33.52 -20.63
CA LYS A 75 0.36 -32.35 -20.75
C LYS A 75 -0.38 -31.05 -20.42
N LEU A 76 -1.66 -30.94 -20.79
CA LEU A 76 -2.47 -29.78 -20.43
C LEU A 76 -2.70 -29.73 -18.91
N GLN A 77 -2.95 -30.88 -18.28
CA GLN A 77 -3.12 -30.99 -16.83
C GLN A 77 -1.82 -30.65 -16.09
N GLU A 78 -0.66 -31.10 -16.60
CA GLU A 78 0.65 -30.75 -16.06
C GLU A 78 0.88 -29.23 -16.06
N LEU A 79 0.65 -28.57 -17.21
CA LEU A 79 0.79 -27.13 -17.34
C LEU A 79 -0.18 -26.36 -16.42
N THR A 80 -1.40 -26.87 -16.26
CA THR A 80 -2.38 -26.30 -15.33
C THR A 80 -1.87 -26.36 -13.90
N SER A 81 -1.37 -27.54 -13.47
CA SER A 81 -0.80 -27.71 -12.14
C SER A 81 0.41 -26.84 -11.90
N GLU A 82 1.27 -26.65 -12.91
CA GLU A 82 2.43 -25.73 -12.82
C GLU A 82 1.99 -24.27 -12.60
N VAL A 83 0.94 -23.83 -13.29
CA VAL A 83 0.37 -22.48 -13.11
C VAL A 83 -0.19 -22.32 -11.70
N GLU A 84 -0.97 -23.29 -11.20
CA GLU A 84 -1.51 -23.26 -9.85
C GLU A 84 -0.42 -23.19 -8.76
N VAL A 85 0.64 -23.99 -8.93
CA VAL A 85 1.79 -23.94 -8.01
C VAL A 85 2.44 -22.56 -8.05
N MET A 86 2.67 -21.98 -9.23
CA MET A 86 3.26 -20.66 -9.35
C MET A 86 2.35 -19.55 -8.80
N GLU A 87 1.05 -19.65 -8.92
CA GLU A 87 0.11 -18.72 -8.28
C GLU A 87 0.25 -18.73 -6.76
N ARG A 88 0.36 -19.93 -6.16
CA ARG A 88 0.61 -20.06 -4.71
C ARG A 88 1.97 -19.48 -4.30
N VAL A 89 3.00 -19.66 -5.12
CA VAL A 89 4.33 -19.04 -4.88
C VAL A 89 4.22 -17.52 -4.90
N VAL A 90 3.59 -16.95 -5.92
CA VAL A 90 3.39 -15.49 -6.01
C VAL A 90 2.60 -14.96 -4.80
N GLN A 91 1.53 -15.65 -4.40
CA GLN A 91 0.74 -15.26 -3.23
C GLN A 91 1.57 -15.27 -1.93
N ARG A 92 2.38 -16.31 -1.71
CA ARG A 92 3.27 -16.36 -0.54
C ARG A 92 4.29 -15.23 -0.56
N GLN A 93 4.90 -14.96 -1.71
CA GLN A 93 5.85 -13.85 -1.83
C GLN A 93 5.19 -12.49 -1.62
N GLN A 94 3.94 -12.28 -2.07
CA GLN A 94 3.18 -11.06 -1.78
C GLN A 94 3.01 -10.85 -0.28
N ASN A 95 2.66 -11.89 0.47
CA ASN A 95 2.51 -11.83 1.92
C ASN A 95 3.85 -11.48 2.59
N THR A 96 4.94 -12.16 2.19
CA THR A 96 6.30 -11.87 2.68
C THR A 96 6.71 -10.41 2.40
N VAL A 97 6.47 -9.90 1.19
CA VAL A 97 6.76 -8.50 0.84
C VAL A 97 5.92 -7.53 1.68
N SER A 98 4.66 -7.86 1.98
CA SER A 98 3.82 -7.05 2.85
C SER A 98 4.39 -6.95 4.28
N GLU A 99 4.85 -8.07 4.85
CA GLU A 99 5.52 -8.08 6.16
C GLU A 99 6.83 -7.29 6.15
N LEU A 100 7.66 -7.50 5.12
CA LEU A 100 8.91 -6.76 4.95
C LEU A 100 8.66 -5.26 4.79
N ARG A 101 7.58 -4.85 4.10
CA ARG A 101 7.17 -3.46 3.97
C ARG A 101 6.84 -2.83 5.32
N THR A 102 6.16 -3.56 6.20
CA THR A 102 5.85 -3.09 7.56
C THR A 102 7.13 -2.81 8.35
N ARG A 103 8.08 -3.75 8.34
CA ARG A 103 9.39 -3.60 9.01
C ARG A 103 10.23 -2.47 8.40
N TYR A 104 10.25 -2.37 7.08
CA TYR A 104 10.88 -1.28 6.35
C TYR A 104 10.31 0.08 6.74
N SER A 105 8.98 0.21 6.74
CA SER A 105 8.30 1.44 7.12
C SER A 105 8.61 1.84 8.56
N ALA A 106 8.58 0.89 9.49
CA ALA A 106 8.96 1.13 10.88
C ALA A 106 10.41 1.62 11.00
N ALA A 107 11.35 0.99 10.30
CA ALA A 107 12.75 1.39 10.32
C ALA A 107 12.96 2.82 9.79
N ILE A 108 12.26 3.21 8.71
CA ILE A 108 12.33 4.58 8.19
C ILE A 108 11.70 5.58 9.17
N CYS A 109 10.55 5.27 9.75
CA CYS A 109 9.90 6.13 10.72
C CYS A 109 10.70 6.32 12.03
N GLN A 110 11.60 5.38 12.34
CA GLN A 110 12.49 5.48 13.50
C GLN A 110 13.76 6.30 13.23
N GLN A 111 14.05 6.70 12.00
CA GLN A 111 15.20 7.52 11.69
C GLN A 111 15.07 8.90 12.37
N PRO A 112 16.14 9.41 13.01
CA PRO A 112 16.08 10.64 13.80
C PRO A 112 15.63 11.87 13.00
N ASP A 113 16.05 12.00 11.75
CA ASP A 113 15.68 13.09 10.87
C ASP A 113 14.18 13.03 10.48
N VAL A 114 13.63 11.84 10.27
CA VAL A 114 12.19 11.62 10.00
C VAL A 114 11.37 11.97 11.22
N GLN A 115 11.80 11.50 12.41
CA GLN A 115 11.14 11.82 13.67
C GLN A 115 11.17 13.33 13.98
N GLN A 116 12.34 13.96 13.87
CA GLN A 116 12.47 15.41 14.09
C GLN A 116 11.58 16.22 13.15
N ARG A 117 11.52 15.83 11.87
CA ARG A 117 10.66 16.48 10.90
C ARG A 117 9.19 16.29 11.22
N SER A 118 8.79 15.10 11.64
CA SER A 118 7.41 14.80 12.07
C SER A 118 7.03 15.67 13.26
N ILE A 119 7.88 15.72 14.30
CA ILE A 119 7.69 16.54 15.50
C ILE A 119 7.57 18.03 15.12
N ALA A 120 8.44 18.53 14.25
CA ALA A 120 8.41 19.93 13.81
C ALA A 120 7.10 20.27 13.07
N ILE A 121 6.60 19.38 12.22
CA ILE A 121 5.31 19.56 11.52
C ILE A 121 4.18 19.57 12.56
N GLN A 122 4.17 18.65 13.50
CA GLN A 122 3.11 18.55 14.51
C GLN A 122 3.10 19.76 15.45
N LYS A 123 4.28 20.26 15.84
CA LYS A 123 4.39 21.53 16.60
C LYS A 123 3.74 22.71 15.84
N ARG A 124 4.02 22.82 14.54
CA ARG A 124 3.42 23.87 13.70
C ARG A 124 1.90 23.75 13.61
N ILE A 125 1.39 22.53 13.46
CA ILE A 125 -0.06 22.27 13.42
C ILE A 125 -0.68 22.65 14.78
N ALA A 126 -0.08 22.23 15.90
CA ALA A 126 -0.57 22.54 17.24
C ALA A 126 -0.60 24.06 17.51
N SER A 127 0.47 24.79 17.12
CA SER A 127 0.53 26.25 17.23
C SER A 127 -0.57 26.92 16.39
N ALA A 128 -0.72 26.53 15.13
CA ALA A 128 -1.74 27.10 14.25
C ALA A 128 -3.17 26.84 14.76
N CYS A 129 -3.45 25.65 15.29
CA CYS A 129 -4.74 25.35 15.90
C CYS A 129 -4.99 26.19 17.17
N ALA A 130 -3.97 26.40 17.99
CA ALA A 130 -4.09 27.21 19.20
C ALA A 130 -4.32 28.69 18.88
N GLU A 131 -3.59 29.23 17.90
CA GLU A 131 -3.74 30.61 17.43
C GLU A 131 -5.16 30.84 16.86
N LEU A 132 -5.65 29.89 16.06
CA LEU A 132 -6.97 29.99 15.48
C LEU A 132 -8.09 29.87 16.53
N ALA A 133 -7.93 29.02 17.53
CA ALA A 133 -8.87 28.93 18.65
C ALA A 133 -8.86 30.18 19.50
N ALA A 134 -7.71 30.79 19.72
CA ALA A 134 -7.59 32.08 20.44
C ALA A 134 -8.24 33.21 19.64
N ALA A 135 -8.06 33.26 18.33
CA ALA A 135 -8.73 34.23 17.47
C ALA A 135 -10.26 34.08 17.50
N ASN A 136 -10.77 32.83 17.44
CA ASN A 136 -12.19 32.57 17.60
C ASN A 136 -12.74 33.06 18.95
N GLN A 137 -11.97 32.84 20.03
CA GLN A 137 -12.34 33.32 21.38
C GLN A 137 -12.35 34.84 21.43
N GLY A 138 -11.32 35.49 20.89
CA GLY A 138 -11.24 36.95 20.85
C GLY A 138 -12.42 37.62 20.08
N GLU A 139 -12.93 36.95 19.04
CA GLU A 139 -14.12 37.42 18.35
C GLU A 139 -15.39 37.32 19.23
N VAL A 140 -15.51 36.24 20.01
CA VAL A 140 -16.62 36.09 20.99
C VAL A 140 -16.52 37.17 22.04
N ASP A 141 -15.36 37.33 22.65
CA ASP A 141 -15.13 38.32 23.71
C ASP A 141 -15.40 39.72 23.19
N PHE A 142 -14.99 40.08 21.99
CA PHE A 142 -15.28 41.36 21.35
C PHE A 142 -16.78 41.58 21.10
N PHE A 143 -17.53 40.60 20.68
CA PHE A 143 -18.98 40.72 20.53
C PHE A 143 -19.68 40.83 21.86
N ASP A 144 -19.23 40.13 22.88
CA ASP A 144 -19.77 40.26 24.25
C ASP A 144 -19.52 41.65 24.81
N GLU A 145 -18.34 42.24 24.58
CA GLU A 145 -18.03 43.63 24.95
C GLU A 145 -18.98 44.65 24.26
N LEU A 146 -19.27 44.48 22.94
CA LEU A 146 -20.18 45.32 22.24
C LEU A 146 -21.63 45.21 22.77
N HIS A 147 -22.07 44.00 23.06
CA HIS A 147 -23.38 43.75 23.65
C HIS A 147 -23.51 44.35 25.07
N ALA A 148 -22.43 44.32 25.85
CA ALA A 148 -22.43 44.91 27.19
C ALA A 148 -22.65 46.42 27.19
N VAL A 149 -22.38 47.14 26.11
CA VAL A 149 -22.63 48.57 25.94
C VAL A 149 -23.81 48.84 24.98
N ASP A 150 -24.69 47.87 24.83
CA ASP A 150 -25.92 47.93 24.03
C ASP A 150 -25.68 48.23 22.54
N VAL A 151 -24.54 47.83 21.99
CA VAL A 151 -24.17 47.95 20.58
C VAL A 151 -24.37 46.62 19.87
N SER A 152 -25.25 46.61 18.87
CA SER A 152 -25.41 45.44 17.98
C SER A 152 -24.27 45.39 16.99
N PRO A 153 -23.51 44.25 16.94
CA PRO A 153 -22.42 44.12 15.97
C PRO A 153 -22.89 44.22 14.54
N CYS A 154 -22.32 45.13 13.76
CA CYS A 154 -22.55 45.23 12.31
C CYS A 154 -21.51 44.45 11.48
N PHE A 155 -20.62 43.76 12.15
CA PHE A 155 -19.60 42.89 11.55
C PHE A 155 -20.14 41.47 11.36
N ARG A 156 -19.77 40.87 10.23
CA ARG A 156 -20.07 39.43 10.00
C ARG A 156 -19.09 38.56 10.78
N PRO A 157 -19.57 37.62 11.61
CA PRO A 157 -18.68 36.68 12.30
C PRO A 157 -17.81 35.92 11.30
N MET A 158 -16.50 35.86 11.56
CA MET A 158 -15.50 35.17 10.73
C MET A 158 -15.00 33.88 11.39
N ARG A 159 -15.62 33.48 12.50
CA ARG A 159 -15.22 32.29 13.27
C ARG A 159 -15.08 31.05 12.40
N VAL A 160 -13.98 30.34 12.59
CA VAL A 160 -13.77 29.01 12.00
C VAL A 160 -14.37 27.97 12.94
N SER A 161 -15.66 27.70 12.78
CA SER A 161 -16.43 26.79 13.64
C SER A 161 -15.83 25.39 13.79
N ALA A 162 -15.13 24.92 12.75
CA ALA A 162 -14.48 23.62 12.77
C ALA A 162 -13.35 23.48 13.80
N VAL A 163 -12.75 24.59 14.24
CA VAL A 163 -11.66 24.57 15.23
C VAL A 163 -12.19 24.73 16.65
N GLY A 164 -13.32 25.42 16.82
CA GLY A 164 -13.91 25.72 18.13
C GLY A 164 -13.25 26.90 18.85
N LEU A 165 -13.54 27.05 20.14
CA LEU A 165 -13.02 28.11 20.99
C LEU A 165 -11.88 27.58 21.84
N ALA A 166 -10.98 28.49 22.28
CA ALA A 166 -9.88 28.14 23.18
C ALA A 166 -10.37 27.65 24.55
N SER A 167 -11.53 28.17 25.01
CA SER A 167 -12.18 27.79 26.28
C SER A 167 -12.98 26.48 26.17
N ASP A 168 -13.28 25.96 24.97
CA ASP A 168 -14.06 24.74 24.80
C ASP A 168 -13.17 23.48 24.94
N PRO A 169 -13.38 22.66 26.01
CA PRO A 169 -12.61 21.44 26.22
C PRO A 169 -12.83 20.36 25.12
N ASN A 170 -13.93 20.48 24.36
CA ASN A 170 -14.29 19.57 23.29
C ASN A 170 -13.95 20.12 21.88
N SER A 171 -13.28 21.29 21.81
CA SER A 171 -12.85 21.85 20.54
C SER A 171 -11.84 20.96 19.83
N ILE A 172 -11.83 21.04 18.47
CA ILE A 172 -10.83 20.32 17.65
C ILE A 172 -9.40 20.71 18.07
N ALA A 173 -9.17 21.98 18.42
CA ALA A 173 -7.87 22.45 18.90
C ALA A 173 -7.44 21.72 20.18
N THR A 174 -8.36 21.53 21.12
CA THR A 174 -8.11 20.79 22.37
C THR A 174 -7.93 19.30 22.12
N PHE A 175 -8.73 18.72 21.21
CA PHE A 175 -8.58 17.32 20.79
C PHE A 175 -7.21 17.07 20.15
N HIS A 176 -6.79 17.87 19.18
CA HIS A 176 -5.47 17.72 18.56
C HIS A 176 -4.32 17.93 19.52
N ARG A 177 -4.44 18.86 20.49
CA ARG A 177 -3.45 19.04 21.54
C ARG A 177 -3.32 17.78 22.41
N LYS A 178 -4.43 17.11 22.75
CA LYS A 178 -4.42 15.85 23.50
C LYS A 178 -3.80 14.72 22.68
N GLU A 179 -4.16 14.58 21.40
CA GLU A 179 -3.55 13.58 20.51
C GLU A 179 -2.05 13.78 20.35
N ILE A 180 -1.61 15.00 20.07
CA ILE A 180 -0.18 15.31 19.95
C ILE A 180 0.55 15.00 21.26
N LYS A 181 -0.04 15.33 22.40
CA LYS A 181 0.54 15.01 23.71
C LYS A 181 0.64 13.49 23.95
N THR A 182 -0.31 12.72 23.45
CA THR A 182 -0.34 11.26 23.59
C THR A 182 0.65 10.57 22.66
N TYR A 183 0.65 10.93 21.39
CA TYR A 183 1.43 10.23 20.34
C TYR A 183 2.80 10.89 20.05
N CYS A 184 2.98 12.15 20.42
CA CYS A 184 4.21 12.91 20.24
C CYS A 184 4.46 13.88 21.41
N PRO A 185 4.69 13.38 22.63
CA PRO A 185 4.85 14.23 23.84
C PRO A 185 5.93 15.29 23.66
N GLN A 186 6.98 15.00 22.91
CA GLN A 186 8.07 15.93 22.61
C GLN A 186 7.64 17.14 21.74
N ALA A 187 6.47 17.09 21.11
CA ALA A 187 5.95 18.19 20.30
C ALA A 187 5.21 19.25 21.11
N VAL A 188 4.86 18.97 22.38
CA VAL A 188 4.09 19.85 23.28
C VAL A 188 4.94 20.33 24.46
N ALA A 189 6.15 19.80 24.62
CA ALA A 189 7.15 20.31 25.55
C ALA A 189 7.87 21.52 24.95
#